data_c44618b15559c315efcbd82ddc762fe4
#
_entry.id   c44618b15559c315efcbd82ddc762fe4
#
_cell.length_a   1.000
_cell.length_b   1.000
_cell.length_c   1.000
_cell.angle_alpha   90.00
_cell.angle_beta   90.00
_cell.angle_gamma   90.00
#
_symmetry.space_group_name_H-M   'P 1'
#
loop_
_entity.id
_entity.type
_entity.pdbx_description
1 polymer ?
#
loop_
_entity_poly.entity_id
_entity_poly.type
_entity_poly.pdbx_seq_one_letter_code
_entity_poly.pdbx_strand_id
1 'polypeptide(L)'
;MSVTVRLPTPLRAAVGGERTIELDATDLASLQSEIATRYPELGARVLRDGAFGRFVTVFVDGEDARFLERNADLTTAKVVEILPAMSGG
;
A
#
# COMPACT_ATOMS: atom_id res chain seq x y z
N MET A 1 3.88 -4.32 15.02
CA MET A 1 2.60 -4.91 14.60
C MET A 1 2.55 -4.96 13.09
N SER A 2 2.00 -6.01 12.55
CA SER A 2 2.02 -6.14 11.09
C SER A 2 0.67 -5.78 10.49
N VAL A 3 0.75 -5.22 9.29
CA VAL A 3 -0.42 -4.90 8.48
C VAL A 3 -0.35 -5.79 7.25
N THR A 4 -1.45 -6.43 6.92
CA THR A 4 -1.53 -7.25 5.71
C THR A 4 -1.85 -6.35 4.53
N VAL A 5 -1.00 -6.38 3.51
CA VAL A 5 -1.22 -5.60 2.29
C VAL A 5 -1.59 -6.57 1.18
N ARG A 6 -2.75 -6.36 0.59
CA ARG A 6 -3.27 -7.21 -0.47
C ARG A 6 -3.00 -6.57 -1.81
N LEU A 7 -2.50 -7.37 -2.74
CA LEU A 7 -2.05 -6.87 -4.03
C LEU A 7 -2.79 -7.56 -5.16
N PRO A 8 -3.24 -6.80 -6.16
CA PRO A 8 -3.85 -7.38 -7.36
C PRO A 8 -2.77 -7.97 -8.26
N THR A 9 -3.20 -8.79 -9.21
CA THR A 9 -2.30 -9.48 -10.12
C THR A 9 -1.23 -8.57 -10.74
N PRO A 10 -1.56 -7.37 -11.23
CA PRO A 10 -0.54 -6.52 -11.86
C PRO A 10 0.61 -6.10 -10.94
N LEU A 11 0.39 -6.11 -9.63
CA LEU A 11 1.42 -5.69 -8.68
C LEU A 11 2.17 -6.85 -8.04
N ARG A 12 1.70 -8.06 -8.22
CA ARG A 12 2.31 -9.23 -7.56
C ARG A 12 3.72 -9.53 -8.03
N ALA A 13 4.02 -9.23 -9.29
CA ALA A 13 5.35 -9.46 -9.82
C ALA A 13 6.42 -8.66 -9.07
N ALA A 14 6.04 -7.53 -8.48
CA ALA A 14 6.97 -6.69 -7.74
C ALA A 14 7.29 -7.24 -6.35
N VAL A 15 6.56 -8.28 -5.92
CA VAL A 15 6.73 -8.89 -4.60
C VAL A 15 6.87 -10.40 -4.71
N GLY A 16 7.51 -10.88 -5.77
CA GLY A 16 7.76 -12.30 -5.94
C GLY A 16 6.53 -13.14 -6.22
N GLY A 17 5.46 -12.54 -6.71
CA GLY A 17 4.23 -13.24 -7.03
C GLY A 17 3.28 -13.41 -5.86
N GLU A 18 3.60 -12.85 -4.71
CA GLU A 18 2.76 -13.00 -3.52
C GLU A 18 1.47 -12.20 -3.63
N ARG A 19 0.37 -12.78 -3.16
CA ARG A 19 -0.93 -12.10 -3.14
C ARG A 19 -1.03 -11.07 -2.04
N THR A 20 -0.36 -11.36 -0.93
CA THR A 20 -0.34 -10.47 0.24
C THR A 20 1.07 -10.40 0.76
N ILE A 21 1.40 -9.26 1.36
CA ILE A 21 2.66 -9.10 2.07
C ILE A 21 2.35 -8.55 3.45
N GLU A 22 3.23 -8.83 4.41
CA GLU A 22 3.08 -8.33 5.77
C GLU A 22 4.12 -7.26 6.00
N LEU A 23 3.68 -6.10 6.45
CA LEU A 23 4.57 -4.98 6.72
C LEU A 23 4.38 -4.49 8.15
N ASP A 24 5.50 -4.09 8.76
CA ASP A 24 5.47 -3.56 10.11
C ASP A 24 5.18 -2.07 10.04
N ALA A 25 3.94 -1.70 10.28
CA ALA A 25 3.50 -0.32 10.13
C ALA A 25 2.44 0.02 11.16
N THR A 26 2.45 1.27 11.61
CA THR A 26 1.48 1.77 12.58
C THR A 26 0.60 2.87 11.99
N ASP A 27 1.03 3.48 10.88
CA ASP A 27 0.26 4.51 10.19
C ASP A 27 0.63 4.51 8.71
N LEU A 28 -0.02 5.38 7.93
CA LEU A 28 0.25 5.43 6.49
C LEU A 28 1.69 5.83 6.19
N ALA A 29 2.25 6.75 6.97
CA ALA A 29 3.62 7.19 6.74
C ALA A 29 4.60 6.04 6.92
N SER A 30 4.47 5.26 7.99
CA SER A 30 5.36 4.12 8.22
C SER A 30 5.10 3.01 7.22
N LEU A 31 3.86 2.83 6.78
CA LEU A 31 3.53 1.85 5.75
C LEU A 31 4.26 2.18 4.45
N GLN A 32 4.22 3.42 4.04
CA GLN A 32 4.91 3.87 2.83
C GLN A 32 6.42 3.71 2.94
N SER A 33 6.99 4.03 4.11
CA SER A 33 8.41 3.82 4.36
C SER A 33 8.80 2.36 4.27
N GLU A 34 7.99 1.48 4.85
CA GLU A 34 8.26 0.04 4.80
C GLU A 34 8.21 -0.49 3.38
N ILE A 35 7.26 -0.02 2.58
CA ILE A 35 7.20 -0.43 1.17
C ILE A 35 8.46 0.00 0.45
N ALA A 36 8.89 1.25 0.63
CA ALA A 36 10.07 1.76 -0.04
C ALA A 36 11.34 1.00 0.37
N THR A 37 11.44 0.60 1.63
CA THR A 37 12.62 -0.05 2.17
C THR A 37 12.66 -1.54 1.86
N ARG A 38 11.55 -2.24 2.09
CA ARG A 38 11.52 -3.70 1.99
C ARG A 38 11.10 -4.21 0.63
N TYR A 39 10.33 -3.43 -0.11
CA TYR A 39 9.84 -3.81 -1.43
C TYR A 39 10.05 -2.64 -2.40
N PRO A 40 11.32 -2.31 -2.70
CA PRO A 40 11.61 -1.13 -3.54
C PRO A 40 10.99 -1.22 -4.94
N GLU A 41 10.84 -2.41 -5.48
CA GLU A 41 10.23 -2.56 -6.78
C GLU A 41 8.73 -2.24 -6.72
N LEU A 42 8.06 -2.65 -5.65
CA LEU A 42 6.67 -2.25 -5.44
C LEU A 42 6.59 -0.74 -5.21
N GLY A 43 7.52 -0.21 -4.40
CA GLY A 43 7.56 1.22 -4.15
C GLY A 43 7.70 2.03 -5.43
N ALA A 44 8.51 1.55 -6.37
CA ALA A 44 8.68 2.23 -7.66
C ALA A 44 7.38 2.29 -8.44
N ARG A 45 6.47 1.36 -8.19
CA ARG A 45 5.19 1.30 -8.90
C ARG A 45 4.07 2.06 -8.21
N VAL A 46 4.10 2.15 -6.88
CA VAL A 46 2.96 2.70 -6.14
C VAL A 46 3.28 3.98 -5.40
N LEU A 47 4.55 4.32 -5.24
CA LEU A 47 4.94 5.53 -4.53
C LEU A 47 5.51 6.57 -5.47
N ARG A 48 5.27 7.84 -5.14
CA ARG A 48 5.90 8.95 -5.80
C ARG A 48 6.33 9.91 -4.70
N ASP A 49 7.62 10.22 -4.64
CA ASP A 49 8.21 11.07 -3.60
C ASP A 49 7.88 10.55 -2.20
N GLY A 50 7.90 9.23 -2.05
CA GLY A 50 7.69 8.57 -0.76
C GLY A 50 6.24 8.40 -0.34
N ALA A 51 5.28 8.80 -1.17
CA ALA A 51 3.86 8.70 -0.84
C ALA A 51 3.09 8.04 -1.98
N PHE A 52 1.95 7.44 -1.64
CA PHE A 52 1.10 6.84 -2.67
C PHE A 52 0.70 7.88 -3.70
N GLY A 53 0.94 7.55 -4.97
CA GLY A 53 0.66 8.46 -6.06
C GLY A 53 -0.79 8.42 -6.51
N ARG A 54 -1.16 9.36 -7.39
CA ARG A 54 -2.52 9.44 -7.93
C ARG A 54 -2.89 8.23 -8.80
N PHE A 55 -1.90 7.51 -9.24
CA PHE A 55 -2.09 6.37 -10.14
C PHE A 55 -2.42 5.08 -9.39
N VAL A 56 -2.58 5.15 -8.09
CA VAL A 56 -3.03 4.01 -7.29
C VAL A 56 -4.13 4.46 -6.34
N THR A 57 -4.99 3.51 -6.00
CA THR A 57 -6.00 3.71 -4.97
C THR A 57 -5.69 2.76 -3.83
N VAL A 58 -5.69 3.26 -2.62
CA VAL A 58 -5.37 2.48 -1.44
C VAL A 58 -6.58 2.47 -0.52
N PHE A 59 -6.99 1.27 -0.12
CA PHE A 59 -8.11 1.10 0.82
C PHE A 59 -7.59 0.48 2.11
N VAL A 60 -7.99 1.06 3.22
CA VAL A 60 -7.69 0.52 4.56
C VAL A 60 -9.00 -0.01 5.11
N ASP A 61 -9.12 -1.32 5.22
CA ASP A 61 -10.36 -2.00 5.64
C ASP A 61 -11.57 -1.49 4.87
N GLY A 62 -11.39 -1.26 3.56
CA GLY A 62 -12.47 -0.83 2.69
C GLY A 62 -12.68 0.68 2.60
N GLU A 63 -11.93 1.46 3.35
CA GLU A 63 -12.03 2.91 3.32
C GLU A 63 -10.88 3.50 2.51
N ASP A 64 -11.20 4.39 1.56
CA ASP A 64 -10.20 5.01 0.72
C ASP A 64 -9.22 5.82 1.57
N ALA A 65 -7.94 5.54 1.44
CA ALA A 65 -6.90 6.16 2.27
C ALA A 65 -6.79 7.67 2.03
N ARG A 66 -7.32 8.20 0.94
CA ARG A 66 -7.31 9.64 0.69
C ARG A 66 -8.12 10.41 1.71
N PHE A 67 -9.07 9.74 2.36
CA PHE A 67 -9.89 10.35 3.39
C PHE A 67 -9.33 10.14 4.79
N LEU A 68 -8.17 9.48 4.89
CA LEU A 68 -7.49 9.26 6.16
C LEU A 68 -6.34 10.22 6.31
N GLU A 69 -6.06 10.61 7.54
CA GLU A 69 -4.89 11.43 7.80
C GLU A 69 -3.62 10.59 7.70
N ARG A 70 -2.49 11.25 7.41
CA ARG A 70 -1.21 10.54 7.24
C ARG A 70 -0.81 9.75 8.48
N ASN A 71 -1.20 10.23 9.65
CA ASN A 71 -0.89 9.56 10.90
C ASN A 71 -2.07 8.75 11.44
N ALA A 72 -3.05 8.45 10.58
CA ALA A 72 -4.16 7.59 10.98
C ALA A 72 -3.62 6.26 11.47
N ASP A 73 -4.14 5.80 12.61
CA ASP A 73 -3.68 4.59 13.27
C ASP A 73 -4.09 3.35 12.47
N LEU A 74 -3.10 2.58 12.04
CA LEU A 74 -3.33 1.33 11.31
C LEU A 74 -3.15 0.09 12.19
N THR A 75 -2.94 0.27 13.49
CA THR A 75 -2.63 -0.88 14.35
C THR A 75 -3.81 -1.84 14.48
N THR A 76 -5.03 -1.36 14.27
CA THR A 76 -6.21 -2.21 14.27
C THR A 76 -6.68 -2.58 12.87
N ALA A 77 -6.00 -2.09 11.84
CA ALA A 77 -6.38 -2.40 10.47
C ALA A 77 -6.09 -3.86 10.16
N LYS A 78 -7.03 -4.50 9.49
CA LYS A 78 -6.90 -5.90 9.13
C LYS A 78 -6.25 -6.07 7.77
N VAL A 79 -6.62 -5.23 6.80
CA VAL A 79 -6.10 -5.37 5.45
C VAL A 79 -6.01 -4.00 4.78
N VAL A 80 -4.90 -3.80 4.08
CA VAL A 80 -4.71 -2.64 3.20
C VAL A 80 -4.67 -3.17 1.78
N GLU A 81 -5.49 -2.63 0.90
CA GLU A 81 -5.49 -3.02 -0.51
C GLU A 81 -4.91 -1.89 -1.35
N ILE A 82 -3.98 -2.23 -2.23
CA ILE A 82 -3.39 -1.27 -3.15
C ILE A 82 -3.82 -1.68 -4.56
N LEU A 83 -4.58 -0.82 -5.22
CA LEU A 83 -5.10 -1.09 -6.56
C LEU A 83 -4.53 -0.07 -7.54
N PRO A 84 -4.05 -0.51 -8.72
CA PRO A 84 -3.62 0.45 -9.73
C PRO A 84 -4.83 1.24 -10.19
N ALA A 85 -4.63 2.53 -10.42
CA ALA A 85 -5.69 3.34 -10.99
C ALA A 85 -5.95 2.85 -12.39
N MET A 86 -7.18 2.44 -12.64
CA MET A 86 -7.58 2.08 -13.98
C MET A 86 -7.82 3.38 -14.72
N SER A 87 -6.77 3.92 -15.33
CA SER A 87 -7.00 4.99 -16.26
C SER A 87 -7.83 4.38 -17.37
N GLY A 88 -8.97 4.88 -17.63
CA GLY A 88 -9.87 4.36 -18.64
C GLY A 88 -9.22 4.25 -20.03
N GLY A 89 -7.98 4.17 -20.04
CA GLY A 89 -7.28 3.99 -21.31
C GLY A 89 -6.16 3.12 -21.04
#